data_c000f53a7718669591468a4814e1cc1a
#
_entry.id   c000f53a7718669591468a4814e1cc1a
#
_cell.length_a   1.000
_cell.length_b   1.000
_cell.length_c   1.000
_cell.angle_alpha   90.00
_cell.angle_beta   90.00
_cell.angle_gamma   90.00
#
_symmetry.space_group_name_H-M   'P 1'
#
loop_
_entity.id
_entity.type
_entity.pdbx_description
1 polymer ?
#
loop_
_entity_poly.entity_id
_entity_poly.type
_entity_poly.pdbx_seq_one_letter_code
_entity_poly.pdbx_strand_id
1 'polypeptide(L)'
;MSGIVRSVLCLALFLSVRAHAGNTPGGKSSFIHSMAPVSAGDWASYNCNATGWRFNAHETSLSPANASRLELKWQFPPTDSQEKIGVIHVTPSVVDGYVYFGTATLPEFFCLSPEGEVVWQYTVRNLANAGFEKIDHSRGLIPQSGVYTSALVTDDSVYFGNGAGVMFCLDRATGEEKWHINSRYEPFPGAHHANLVMGSPILADGKVVFGGGAYEHSLPVSPGYDCCFGRGFVVAMDPNTGEITWKYDVGPTPEKFDPPLTVETPYGSREYQYGPSTSSVWSCPSWDEETNTVFFGTDVHNSPRRPTPDDPRNYTEHSAAVIAVDAATGKERWVSQVSEGDVWNFTIPSYDRNTGRYKDQSIGDTPKIYTVDIDGKTTRVVGSGCKNGGYYIMNASTGDIIAQTPIYTGPPVRDPQVDPRTLALPSPIGGLQTGCATDGVRVFTNGIDMLPVRPRPGEVRRAPTGGRVTAISLDTSNEYWRHNRPKIDWIGGTKENPLFRDSGDPIASGIAAANGLVFCTTFSSNKLLCLNAETGELLKDFDLGPVLCGPSISRGQIYVGTGNTQFTDTPSEAFFPKKYTGELKVFGLKTE
;
A
#
# COMPACT_ATOMS: atom_id res chain seq x y z
N MET A 1 74.47 -11.29 -20.52
CA MET A 1 73.90 -12.62 -20.19
C MET A 1 72.41 -12.37 -19.91
N SER A 2 71.76 -12.51 -20.87
CA SER A 2 70.48 -13.08 -21.34
C SER A 2 69.52 -13.52 -20.21
N GLY A 3 68.41 -12.88 -20.14
CA GLY A 3 67.26 -13.26 -19.31
C GLY A 3 65.98 -12.88 -20.03
N ILE A 4 65.27 -13.90 -20.44
CA ILE A 4 64.12 -13.93 -21.33
C ILE A 4 62.91 -13.34 -20.70
N VAL A 5 62.28 -12.38 -21.38
CA VAL A 5 60.90 -11.87 -21.10
C VAL A 5 59.90 -12.91 -21.63
N ARG A 6 59.07 -13.47 -20.79
CA ARG A 6 57.87 -14.23 -21.18
C ARG A 6 56.62 -13.37 -20.98
N SER A 7 56.06 -12.95 -22.09
CA SER A 7 54.71 -12.39 -22.17
C SER A 7 53.69 -13.50 -21.91
N VAL A 8 52.83 -13.29 -20.91
CA VAL A 8 51.64 -14.12 -20.70
C VAL A 8 50.46 -13.40 -21.31
N LEU A 9 49.95 -13.97 -22.39
CA LEU A 9 48.70 -13.55 -23.03
C LEU A 9 47.52 -14.09 -22.19
N CYS A 10 46.80 -13.24 -21.50
CA CYS A 10 45.52 -13.62 -20.88
C CYS A 10 44.42 -13.66 -21.94
N LEU A 11 44.05 -14.87 -22.32
CA LEU A 11 42.88 -15.15 -23.14
C LEU A 11 41.63 -15.05 -22.24
N ALA A 12 40.80 -14.01 -22.40
CA ALA A 12 39.52 -13.90 -21.74
C ALA A 12 38.53 -14.86 -22.44
N LEU A 13 38.23 -15.98 -21.77
CA LEU A 13 37.11 -16.83 -22.16
C LEU A 13 35.81 -16.15 -21.70
N PHE A 14 35.03 -15.65 -22.64
CA PHE A 14 33.63 -15.35 -22.41
C PHE A 14 32.85 -16.67 -22.27
N LEU A 15 32.56 -17.07 -21.04
CA LEU A 15 31.54 -18.09 -20.73
C LEU A 15 30.17 -17.44 -20.81
N SER A 16 29.49 -17.63 -21.91
CA SER A 16 28.06 -17.35 -22.01
C SER A 16 27.32 -18.36 -21.13
N VAL A 17 26.87 -17.90 -19.97
CA VAL A 17 25.90 -18.66 -19.14
C VAL A 17 24.54 -18.56 -19.85
N ARG A 18 24.20 -19.60 -20.59
CA ARG A 18 22.81 -19.80 -21.05
C ARG A 18 21.98 -20.11 -19.82
N ALA A 19 21.05 -19.21 -19.48
CA ALA A 19 19.98 -19.50 -18.54
C ALA A 19 19.16 -20.67 -19.09
N HIS A 20 19.08 -21.75 -18.32
CA HIS A 20 18.12 -22.82 -18.59
C HIS A 20 16.75 -22.31 -18.22
N ALA A 21 15.94 -21.97 -19.22
CA ALA A 21 14.50 -21.87 -19.08
C ALA A 21 13.98 -23.29 -18.82
N GLY A 22 13.42 -23.49 -17.63
CA GLY A 22 12.71 -24.72 -17.32
C GLY A 22 11.46 -24.84 -18.21
N ASN A 23 11.50 -25.69 -19.17
CA ASN A 23 10.35 -26.06 -19.99
C ASN A 23 9.38 -26.85 -19.15
N THR A 24 8.25 -26.26 -18.79
CA THR A 24 7.00 -27.00 -18.51
C THR A 24 6.33 -27.35 -19.84
N PRO A 25 5.89 -28.58 -20.07
CA PRO A 25 5.19 -28.95 -21.29
C PRO A 25 3.71 -28.57 -21.20
N GLY A 26 3.39 -27.33 -21.46
CA GLY A 26 2.05 -26.82 -21.72
C GLY A 26 2.03 -26.25 -23.13
N GLY A 27 1.11 -26.74 -23.97
CA GLY A 27 1.04 -26.45 -25.40
C GLY A 27 1.07 -24.94 -25.69
N LYS A 28 2.04 -24.51 -26.47
CA LYS A 28 2.11 -23.15 -27.00
C LYS A 28 0.93 -22.96 -27.96
N SER A 29 -0.12 -22.28 -27.49
CA SER A 29 -1.07 -21.62 -28.38
C SER A 29 -0.36 -20.41 -28.98
N SER A 30 -0.07 -20.48 -30.27
CA SER A 30 0.57 -19.40 -31.04
C SER A 30 -0.40 -18.30 -31.42
N PHE A 31 -1.23 -17.84 -30.50
CA PHE A 31 -2.03 -16.66 -30.71
C PHE A 31 -1.36 -15.48 -30.02
N ILE A 32 -0.54 -14.74 -30.77
CA ILE A 32 -0.19 -13.37 -30.41
C ILE A 32 -1.51 -12.59 -30.53
N HIS A 33 -2.25 -12.48 -29.43
CA HIS A 33 -3.37 -11.57 -29.36
C HIS A 33 -2.79 -10.16 -29.33
N SER A 34 -3.08 -9.36 -30.33
CA SER A 34 -2.84 -7.93 -30.29
C SER A 34 -3.76 -7.38 -29.20
N MET A 35 -3.21 -7.15 -27.99
CA MET A 35 -3.95 -6.53 -26.90
C MET A 35 -4.29 -5.09 -27.29
N ALA A 36 -5.55 -4.67 -27.03
CA ALA A 36 -5.97 -3.31 -27.29
C ALA A 36 -5.22 -2.32 -26.41
N PRO A 37 -4.99 -1.07 -26.86
CA PRO A 37 -4.45 -0.01 -26.03
C PRO A 37 -5.29 0.23 -24.77
N VAL A 38 -4.65 0.80 -23.73
CA VAL A 38 -5.34 1.21 -22.50
C VAL A 38 -6.42 2.24 -22.84
N SER A 39 -7.61 2.03 -22.34
CA SER A 39 -8.79 2.89 -22.57
C SER A 39 -9.28 3.54 -21.28
N ALA A 40 -10.05 4.61 -21.41
CA ALA A 40 -10.60 5.33 -20.26
C ALA A 40 -11.55 4.48 -19.38
N GLY A 41 -12.13 3.39 -19.92
CA GLY A 41 -12.98 2.46 -19.17
C GLY A 41 -12.22 1.35 -18.45
N ASP A 42 -10.90 1.31 -18.58
CA ASP A 42 -10.05 0.33 -17.93
C ASP A 42 -9.66 0.77 -16.50
N TRP A 43 -9.26 -0.18 -15.68
CA TRP A 43 -8.69 0.06 -14.34
C TRP A 43 -7.20 -0.25 -14.36
N ALA A 44 -6.41 0.60 -15.02
CA ALA A 44 -5.04 0.31 -15.40
C ALA A 44 -4.00 0.47 -14.26
N SER A 45 -4.41 0.94 -13.09
CA SER A 45 -3.53 1.13 -11.92
C SER A 45 -4.31 1.05 -10.62
N TYR A 46 -3.63 1.15 -9.47
CA TYR A 46 -4.27 1.14 -8.13
C TYR A 46 -5.45 2.11 -8.02
N ASN A 47 -5.31 3.30 -8.56
CA ASN A 47 -6.29 4.38 -8.43
C ASN A 47 -7.31 4.48 -9.57
N CYS A 48 -7.29 3.57 -10.54
CA CYS A 48 -8.00 3.68 -11.81
C CYS A 48 -7.41 4.77 -12.73
N ASN A 49 -7.13 5.96 -12.18
CA ASN A 49 -6.57 7.10 -12.90
C ASN A 49 -5.44 7.78 -12.11
N ALA A 50 -4.70 8.67 -12.76
CA ALA A 50 -3.57 9.36 -12.16
C ALA A 50 -3.98 10.39 -11.08
N THR A 51 -5.23 10.88 -11.10
CA THR A 51 -5.72 11.87 -10.11
C THR A 51 -6.09 11.28 -8.75
N GLY A 52 -5.98 9.96 -8.59
CA GLY A 52 -6.14 9.30 -7.30
C GLY A 52 -7.59 8.98 -6.90
N TRP A 53 -8.54 9.00 -7.83
CA TRP A 53 -9.97 8.98 -7.49
C TRP A 53 -10.52 7.60 -7.10
N ARG A 54 -9.91 6.51 -7.55
CA ARG A 54 -10.46 5.16 -7.41
C ARG A 54 -11.92 5.06 -7.90
N PHE A 55 -12.18 5.75 -9.00
CA PHE A 55 -13.49 5.90 -9.62
C PHE A 55 -13.41 5.65 -11.12
N ASN A 56 -14.21 4.70 -11.59
CA ASN A 56 -14.36 4.47 -13.03
C ASN A 56 -15.55 5.29 -13.56
N ALA A 57 -15.25 6.47 -14.08
CA ALA A 57 -16.27 7.38 -14.63
C ALA A 57 -16.91 6.87 -15.93
N HIS A 58 -16.31 5.87 -16.59
CA HIS A 58 -16.78 5.29 -17.85
C HIS A 58 -17.58 4.00 -17.68
N GLU A 59 -17.73 3.52 -16.43
CA GLU A 59 -18.59 2.38 -16.13
C GLU A 59 -20.06 2.80 -16.22
N THR A 60 -20.82 2.12 -17.08
CA THR A 60 -22.24 2.43 -17.33
C THR A 60 -23.15 1.21 -17.19
N SER A 61 -22.58 0.01 -17.18
CA SER A 61 -23.34 -1.24 -17.12
C SER A 61 -23.89 -1.54 -15.72
N LEU A 62 -23.07 -1.23 -14.68
CA LEU A 62 -23.46 -1.39 -13.29
C LEU A 62 -24.17 -0.14 -12.79
N SER A 63 -25.22 -0.32 -11.97
CA SER A 63 -25.97 0.79 -11.37
C SER A 63 -26.71 0.34 -10.11
N PRO A 64 -27.17 1.25 -9.25
CA PRO A 64 -28.01 0.90 -8.11
C PRO A 64 -29.26 0.11 -8.50
N ALA A 65 -29.84 0.38 -9.68
CA ALA A 65 -31.05 -0.29 -10.17
C ALA A 65 -30.84 -1.78 -10.49
N ASN A 66 -29.62 -2.19 -10.83
CA ASN A 66 -29.34 -3.57 -11.21
C ASN A 66 -28.37 -4.30 -10.26
N ALA A 67 -27.92 -3.66 -9.18
CA ALA A 67 -26.99 -4.23 -8.22
C ALA A 67 -27.47 -5.55 -7.59
N SER A 68 -28.80 -5.74 -7.42
CA SER A 68 -29.38 -6.98 -6.93
C SER A 68 -29.10 -8.19 -7.83
N ARG A 69 -28.82 -7.97 -9.13
CA ARG A 69 -28.50 -9.00 -10.14
C ARG A 69 -27.03 -9.37 -10.17
N LEU A 70 -26.18 -8.76 -9.37
CA LEU A 70 -24.76 -9.13 -9.28
C LEU A 70 -24.62 -10.58 -8.80
N GLU A 71 -23.71 -11.32 -9.40
CA GLU A 71 -23.34 -12.70 -9.02
C GLU A 71 -21.85 -12.94 -9.28
N LEU A 72 -21.28 -13.98 -8.67
CA LEU A 72 -19.95 -14.47 -9.01
C LEU A 72 -19.98 -15.02 -10.44
N LYS A 73 -19.13 -14.50 -11.31
CA LYS A 73 -19.02 -14.96 -12.70
C LYS A 73 -17.99 -16.07 -12.84
N TRP A 74 -16.83 -15.86 -12.29
CA TRP A 74 -15.75 -16.83 -12.28
C TRP A 74 -14.75 -16.51 -11.14
N GLN A 75 -13.88 -17.47 -10.87
CA GLN A 75 -12.75 -17.29 -9.95
C GLN A 75 -11.51 -18.00 -10.48
N PHE A 76 -10.34 -17.49 -10.06
CA PHE A 76 -9.05 -18.11 -10.35
C PHE A 76 -8.26 -18.35 -9.05
N PRO A 77 -7.71 -19.55 -8.79
CA PRO A 77 -7.94 -20.77 -9.58
C PRO A 77 -9.43 -21.20 -9.54
N PRO A 78 -9.89 -22.02 -10.53
CA PRO A 78 -11.25 -22.58 -10.51
C PRO A 78 -11.53 -23.37 -9.21
N THR A 79 -12.79 -23.42 -8.78
CA THR A 79 -13.21 -24.03 -7.52
C THR A 79 -12.78 -25.51 -7.37
N ASP A 80 -12.75 -26.24 -8.46
CA ASP A 80 -12.38 -27.66 -8.53
C ASP A 80 -10.88 -27.90 -8.79
N SER A 81 -10.12 -26.83 -8.96
CA SER A 81 -8.66 -26.90 -9.18
C SER A 81 -7.91 -27.33 -7.94
N GLN A 82 -6.86 -28.13 -8.13
CA GLN A 82 -5.86 -28.44 -7.10
C GLN A 82 -4.75 -27.37 -7.05
N GLU A 83 -4.71 -26.48 -8.03
CA GLU A 83 -3.77 -25.38 -8.06
C GLU A 83 -4.04 -24.42 -6.90
N LYS A 84 -2.95 -23.90 -6.31
CA LYS A 84 -2.99 -22.91 -5.24
C LYS A 84 -2.09 -21.75 -5.61
N ILE A 85 -2.64 -20.55 -5.54
CA ILE A 85 -1.88 -19.32 -5.68
C ILE A 85 -1.71 -18.63 -4.33
N GLY A 86 -0.75 -17.72 -4.25
CA GLY A 86 -0.53 -16.92 -3.05
C GLY A 86 -1.66 -15.93 -2.78
N VAL A 87 -1.62 -15.33 -1.62
CA VAL A 87 -2.56 -14.29 -1.18
C VAL A 87 -2.47 -13.07 -2.08
N ILE A 88 -3.60 -12.50 -2.45
CA ILE A 88 -3.69 -11.27 -3.25
C ILE A 88 -4.05 -10.10 -2.35
N HIS A 89 -3.08 -9.24 -2.02
CA HIS A 89 -3.30 -8.01 -1.26
C HIS A 89 -3.52 -6.78 -2.15
N VAL A 90 -3.14 -6.88 -3.40
CA VAL A 90 -3.15 -5.79 -4.37
C VAL A 90 -4.53 -5.63 -5.01
N THR A 91 -4.93 -4.40 -5.36
CA THR A 91 -6.07 -4.17 -6.24
C THR A 91 -5.71 -4.69 -7.63
N PRO A 92 -6.46 -5.63 -8.23
CA PRO A 92 -6.20 -6.11 -9.57
C PRO A 92 -6.31 -4.98 -10.60
N SER A 93 -5.35 -4.88 -11.51
CA SER A 93 -5.46 -3.97 -12.65
C SER A 93 -6.14 -4.68 -13.82
N VAL A 94 -7.00 -3.97 -14.52
CA VAL A 94 -7.82 -4.54 -15.61
C VAL A 94 -7.71 -3.64 -16.83
N VAL A 95 -7.21 -4.21 -17.93
CA VAL A 95 -7.08 -3.50 -19.20
C VAL A 95 -7.57 -4.40 -20.32
N ASP A 96 -8.53 -3.90 -21.09
CA ASP A 96 -9.21 -4.64 -22.15
C ASP A 96 -9.82 -5.99 -21.69
N GLY A 97 -10.24 -6.05 -20.42
CA GLY A 97 -10.74 -7.26 -19.76
C GLY A 97 -9.66 -8.22 -19.25
N TYR A 98 -8.41 -8.07 -19.67
CA TYR A 98 -7.28 -8.83 -19.10
C TYR A 98 -6.97 -8.35 -17.69
N VAL A 99 -6.70 -9.31 -16.78
CA VAL A 99 -6.51 -9.03 -15.36
C VAL A 99 -5.07 -9.27 -14.96
N TYR A 100 -4.45 -8.25 -14.35
CA TYR A 100 -3.05 -8.24 -13.92
C TYR A 100 -2.96 -8.13 -12.41
N PHE A 101 -2.33 -9.09 -11.76
CA PHE A 101 -2.14 -9.06 -10.30
C PHE A 101 -0.95 -9.90 -9.85
N GLY A 102 -0.37 -9.51 -8.74
CA GLY A 102 0.69 -10.27 -8.07
C GLY A 102 0.22 -10.85 -6.74
N THR A 103 0.97 -11.82 -6.22
CA THR A 103 0.70 -12.48 -4.95
C THR A 103 1.74 -12.13 -3.89
N ALA A 104 1.27 -11.93 -2.65
CA ALA A 104 2.12 -11.60 -1.50
C ALA A 104 2.80 -12.83 -0.89
N THR A 105 2.20 -13.99 -1.05
CA THR A 105 2.76 -15.29 -0.68
C THR A 105 2.87 -16.14 -1.93
N LEU A 106 3.80 -17.10 -2.00
CA LEU A 106 4.07 -17.82 -3.26
C LEU A 106 4.24 -16.79 -4.39
N PRO A 107 5.33 -15.99 -4.40
CA PRO A 107 5.38 -14.74 -5.14
C PRO A 107 5.40 -14.95 -6.65
N GLU A 108 4.26 -14.72 -7.25
CA GLU A 108 4.00 -14.84 -8.68
C GLU A 108 3.24 -13.61 -9.19
N PHE A 109 3.32 -13.37 -10.46
CA PHE A 109 2.54 -12.34 -11.13
C PHE A 109 1.81 -12.93 -12.33
N PHE A 110 0.53 -12.63 -12.46
CA PHE A 110 -0.36 -13.23 -13.45
C PHE A 110 -0.92 -12.18 -14.40
N CYS A 111 -1.13 -12.61 -15.65
CA CYS A 111 -2.07 -12.03 -16.58
C CYS A 111 -3.12 -13.10 -16.93
N LEU A 112 -4.38 -12.79 -16.65
CA LEU A 112 -5.50 -13.66 -17.05
C LEU A 112 -6.29 -13.03 -18.17
N SER A 113 -6.90 -13.89 -19.01
CA SER A 113 -7.86 -13.47 -20.02
C SER A 113 -9.18 -12.98 -19.40
N PRO A 114 -10.07 -12.33 -20.16
CA PRO A 114 -11.41 -11.96 -19.70
C PRO A 114 -12.24 -13.15 -19.16
N GLU A 115 -11.93 -14.37 -19.60
CA GLU A 115 -12.57 -15.62 -19.19
C GLU A 115 -11.93 -16.26 -17.96
N GLY A 116 -10.80 -15.70 -17.46
CA GLY A 116 -10.07 -16.19 -16.29
C GLY A 116 -9.01 -17.25 -16.58
N GLU A 117 -8.62 -17.41 -17.84
CA GLU A 117 -7.54 -18.33 -18.23
C GLU A 117 -6.17 -17.64 -18.13
N VAL A 118 -5.13 -18.39 -17.74
CA VAL A 118 -3.77 -17.87 -17.67
C VAL A 118 -3.23 -17.58 -19.06
N VAL A 119 -2.98 -16.30 -19.36
CA VAL A 119 -2.30 -15.87 -20.59
C VAL A 119 -0.80 -16.03 -20.42
N TRP A 120 -0.27 -15.52 -19.30
CA TRP A 120 1.09 -15.73 -18.89
C TRP A 120 1.22 -15.61 -17.36
N GLN A 121 2.29 -16.18 -16.83
CA GLN A 121 2.66 -16.16 -15.42
C GLN A 121 4.15 -15.88 -15.32
N TYR A 122 4.52 -14.99 -14.39
CA TYR A 122 5.90 -14.64 -14.10
C TYR A 122 6.22 -15.01 -12.65
N THR A 123 7.25 -15.85 -12.43
CA THR A 123 7.74 -16.14 -11.09
C THR A 123 8.61 -14.99 -10.59
N VAL A 124 8.15 -14.32 -9.55
CA VAL A 124 8.87 -13.18 -8.97
C VAL A 124 10.16 -13.67 -8.32
N ARG A 125 11.29 -13.29 -8.89
CA ARG A 125 12.60 -13.71 -8.41
C ARG A 125 12.86 -13.18 -7.01
N ASN A 126 13.33 -14.05 -6.13
CA ASN A 126 13.84 -13.64 -4.83
C ASN A 126 15.22 -12.99 -5.01
N LEU A 127 15.23 -11.67 -5.04
CA LEU A 127 16.45 -10.85 -5.08
C LEU A 127 16.82 -10.35 -3.67
N ALA A 128 16.38 -11.07 -2.64
CA ALA A 128 16.74 -10.77 -1.26
C ALA A 128 18.27 -10.75 -1.08
N ASN A 129 18.72 -9.86 -0.23
CA ASN A 129 20.14 -9.69 0.02
C ASN A 129 20.60 -10.35 1.32
N ALA A 130 21.91 -10.58 1.40
CA ALA A 130 22.58 -11.18 2.54
C ALA A 130 22.48 -10.37 3.85
N GLY A 131 22.03 -9.11 3.81
CA GLY A 131 21.86 -8.27 4.99
C GLY A 131 20.68 -8.72 5.88
N PHE A 132 19.63 -9.26 5.27
CA PHE A 132 18.44 -9.73 5.98
C PHE A 132 18.62 -11.07 6.70
N GLU A 133 19.56 -11.89 6.28
CA GLU A 133 19.83 -13.19 6.89
C GLU A 133 20.31 -13.07 8.34
N LYS A 134 20.84 -11.90 8.72
CA LYS A 134 21.32 -11.61 10.08
C LYS A 134 20.26 -11.01 10.99
N ILE A 135 19.07 -10.73 10.46
CA ILE A 135 17.99 -10.08 11.20
C ILE A 135 17.03 -11.15 11.69
N ASP A 136 16.62 -11.05 12.95
CA ASP A 136 15.61 -11.94 13.54
C ASP A 136 14.25 -11.71 12.90
N HIS A 137 13.96 -12.46 11.85
CA HIS A 137 12.71 -12.41 11.10
C HIS A 137 11.49 -12.85 11.92
N SER A 138 11.67 -13.48 13.08
CA SER A 138 10.55 -13.88 13.96
C SER A 138 9.80 -12.69 14.56
N ARG A 139 10.33 -11.48 14.42
CA ARG A 139 9.81 -10.24 15.01
C ARG A 139 9.11 -9.31 14.03
N GLY A 140 8.75 -9.77 12.86
CA GLY A 140 7.74 -9.08 12.07
C GLY A 140 8.21 -8.36 10.82
N LEU A 141 9.14 -8.92 10.06
CA LEU A 141 9.49 -8.39 8.75
C LEU A 141 8.52 -8.86 7.66
N ILE A 142 8.26 -7.98 6.69
CA ILE A 142 7.46 -8.29 5.51
C ILE A 142 8.17 -9.37 4.68
N PRO A 143 7.44 -10.36 4.12
CA PRO A 143 8.01 -11.33 3.20
C PRO A 143 8.74 -10.63 2.05
N GLN A 144 9.99 -11.00 1.82
CA GLN A 144 10.90 -10.23 0.98
C GLN A 144 10.56 -10.24 -0.50
N SER A 145 9.89 -11.28 -0.99
CA SER A 145 9.59 -11.45 -2.41
C SER A 145 8.14 -11.19 -2.78
N GLY A 146 7.26 -11.01 -1.79
CA GLY A 146 5.83 -10.80 -2.03
C GLY A 146 5.53 -9.52 -2.83
N VAL A 147 4.55 -9.59 -3.72
CA VAL A 147 4.06 -8.43 -4.48
C VAL A 147 3.03 -7.69 -3.62
N TYR A 148 3.33 -6.42 -3.32
CA TYR A 148 2.49 -5.56 -2.47
C TYR A 148 1.97 -4.32 -3.18
N THR A 149 2.38 -4.09 -4.44
CA THR A 149 1.84 -2.99 -5.25
C THR A 149 0.86 -3.51 -6.28
N SER A 150 -0.19 -2.76 -6.54
CA SER A 150 -1.00 -2.96 -7.74
C SER A 150 -0.17 -2.61 -8.97
N ALA A 151 -0.43 -3.28 -10.07
CA ALA A 151 0.28 -3.00 -11.30
C ALA A 151 -0.15 -1.66 -11.91
N LEU A 152 0.80 -0.95 -12.51
CA LEU A 152 0.54 0.00 -13.57
C LEU A 152 0.64 -0.75 -14.90
N VAL A 153 -0.42 -0.69 -15.70
CA VAL A 153 -0.47 -1.32 -17.03
C VAL A 153 -0.53 -0.22 -18.08
N THR A 154 0.41 -0.26 -19.03
CA THR A 154 0.45 0.60 -20.22
C THR A 154 0.16 -0.21 -21.47
N ASP A 155 0.23 0.40 -22.63
CA ASP A 155 -0.06 -0.28 -23.90
C ASP A 155 0.85 -1.49 -24.16
N ASP A 156 2.10 -1.42 -23.69
CA ASP A 156 3.15 -2.41 -23.96
C ASP A 156 3.83 -3.00 -22.72
N SER A 157 3.55 -2.49 -21.52
CA SER A 157 4.31 -2.84 -20.32
C SER A 157 3.44 -2.97 -19.07
N VAL A 158 3.92 -3.76 -18.12
CA VAL A 158 3.33 -3.95 -16.78
C VAL A 158 4.41 -3.67 -15.74
N TYR A 159 4.15 -2.74 -14.83
CA TYR A 159 5.09 -2.34 -13.78
C TYR A 159 4.53 -2.69 -12.41
N PHE A 160 5.33 -3.30 -11.54
CA PHE A 160 4.95 -3.62 -10.16
C PHE A 160 6.15 -3.72 -9.23
N GLY A 161 5.93 -3.44 -7.96
CA GLY A 161 6.94 -3.49 -6.91
C GLY A 161 6.73 -4.64 -5.93
N ASN A 162 7.77 -5.00 -5.20
CA ASN A 162 7.71 -6.05 -4.19
C ASN A 162 8.33 -5.65 -2.84
N GLY A 163 8.11 -6.49 -1.83
CA GLY A 163 8.67 -6.32 -0.49
C GLY A 163 10.19 -6.49 -0.39
N ALA A 164 10.86 -6.92 -1.46
CA ALA A 164 12.32 -6.96 -1.55
C ALA A 164 12.94 -5.67 -2.10
N GLY A 165 12.15 -4.60 -2.24
CA GLY A 165 12.63 -3.31 -2.74
C GLY A 165 12.88 -3.27 -4.24
N VAL A 166 12.27 -4.18 -5.00
CA VAL A 166 12.46 -4.29 -6.46
C VAL A 166 11.23 -3.77 -7.18
N MET A 167 11.45 -2.93 -8.19
CA MET A 167 10.46 -2.57 -9.21
C MET A 167 10.78 -3.38 -10.47
N PHE A 168 9.77 -4.04 -11.02
CA PHE A 168 9.82 -4.84 -12.24
C PHE A 168 9.07 -4.16 -13.38
N CYS A 169 9.53 -4.37 -14.59
CA CYS A 169 8.82 -4.09 -15.83
C CYS A 169 8.77 -5.35 -16.68
N LEU A 170 7.55 -5.79 -17.02
CA LEU A 170 7.33 -6.92 -17.91
C LEU A 170 6.71 -6.43 -19.22
N ASP A 171 6.96 -7.17 -20.28
CA ASP A 171 6.21 -7.03 -21.53
C ASP A 171 4.76 -7.44 -21.30
N ARG A 172 3.80 -6.57 -21.69
CA ARG A 172 2.38 -6.78 -21.42
C ARG A 172 1.82 -8.01 -22.14
N ALA A 173 2.29 -8.28 -23.35
CA ALA A 173 1.75 -9.37 -24.18
C ALA A 173 2.32 -10.74 -23.79
N THR A 174 3.59 -10.79 -23.36
CA THR A 174 4.31 -12.05 -23.17
C THR A 174 4.63 -12.37 -21.71
N GLY A 175 4.61 -11.36 -20.82
CA GLY A 175 5.07 -11.50 -19.43
C GLY A 175 6.60 -11.61 -19.29
N GLU A 176 7.35 -11.44 -20.37
CA GLU A 176 8.81 -11.44 -20.32
C GLU A 176 9.32 -10.18 -19.62
N GLU A 177 10.33 -10.34 -18.76
CA GLU A 177 10.94 -9.22 -18.05
C GLU A 177 11.73 -8.35 -19.02
N LYS A 178 11.38 -7.06 -19.11
CA LYS A 178 12.10 -6.04 -19.84
C LYS A 178 13.26 -5.51 -19.02
N TRP A 179 13.01 -5.15 -17.76
CA TRP A 179 13.99 -4.66 -16.81
C TRP A 179 13.49 -4.75 -15.37
N HIS A 180 14.41 -4.64 -14.42
CA HIS A 180 14.10 -4.40 -13.00
C HIS A 180 15.15 -3.48 -12.39
N ILE A 181 14.77 -2.80 -11.28
CA ILE A 181 15.68 -2.05 -10.43
C ILE A 181 15.51 -2.48 -8.97
N ASN A 182 16.62 -2.64 -8.26
CA ASN A 182 16.62 -3.04 -6.87
C ASN A 182 17.11 -1.89 -5.98
N SER A 183 16.22 -1.33 -5.16
CA SER A 183 16.53 -0.20 -4.29
C SER A 183 17.40 -0.56 -3.07
N ARG A 184 17.70 -1.84 -2.87
CA ARG A 184 18.57 -2.31 -1.79
C ARG A 184 20.06 -2.32 -2.15
N TYR A 185 20.40 -2.22 -3.42
CA TYR A 185 21.76 -2.33 -3.93
C TYR A 185 22.15 -1.15 -4.82
N GLU A 186 23.45 -0.86 -4.82
CA GLU A 186 24.03 -0.01 -5.86
C GLU A 186 23.77 -0.63 -7.25
N PRO A 187 23.52 0.16 -8.30
CA PRO A 187 23.69 1.61 -8.35
C PRO A 187 22.45 2.44 -7.94
N PHE A 188 21.48 1.89 -7.21
CA PHE A 188 20.35 2.70 -6.76
C PHE A 188 20.81 3.80 -5.78
N PRO A 189 20.56 5.09 -6.05
CA PRO A 189 21.05 6.17 -5.20
C PRO A 189 20.47 6.10 -3.79
N GLY A 190 21.32 5.98 -2.77
CA GLY A 190 20.90 5.82 -1.38
C GLY A 190 20.30 4.43 -1.12
N ALA A 191 20.88 3.40 -1.71
CA ALA A 191 20.51 2.01 -1.49
C ALA A 191 20.54 1.66 0.00
N HIS A 192 19.50 0.97 0.48
CA HIS A 192 19.40 0.55 1.88
C HIS A 192 18.82 -0.87 1.95
N HIS A 193 19.46 -1.76 2.70
CA HIS A 193 19.10 -3.19 2.77
C HIS A 193 17.65 -3.46 3.23
N ALA A 194 17.03 -2.50 3.91
CA ALA A 194 15.63 -2.59 4.36
C ALA A 194 14.63 -1.87 3.43
N ASN A 195 15.05 -1.40 2.26
CA ASN A 195 14.12 -0.75 1.34
C ASN A 195 13.05 -1.72 0.86
N LEU A 196 11.82 -1.21 0.80
CA LEU A 196 10.63 -1.83 0.24
C LEU A 196 10.09 -0.95 -0.87
N VAL A 197 9.41 -1.55 -1.84
CA VAL A 197 8.55 -0.84 -2.78
C VAL A 197 7.12 -1.24 -2.47
N MET A 198 6.36 -0.33 -1.86
CA MET A 198 4.97 -0.56 -1.43
C MET A 198 3.99 0.46 -2.04
N GLY A 199 4.45 1.65 -2.43
CA GLY A 199 3.66 2.60 -3.19
C GLY A 199 3.43 2.07 -4.61
N SER A 200 2.17 1.86 -5.00
CA SER A 200 1.84 1.40 -6.36
C SER A 200 2.27 2.45 -7.39
N PRO A 201 2.86 2.02 -8.53
CA PRO A 201 3.35 2.94 -9.53
C PRO A 201 2.22 3.64 -10.28
N ILE A 202 2.49 4.86 -10.76
CA ILE A 202 1.66 5.62 -11.68
C ILE A 202 2.48 6.05 -12.89
N LEU A 203 1.79 6.39 -13.98
CA LEU A 203 2.39 7.12 -15.10
C LEU A 203 2.16 8.63 -14.88
N ALA A 204 3.24 9.40 -14.81
CA ALA A 204 3.21 10.85 -14.64
C ALA A 204 4.28 11.50 -15.52
N ASP A 205 3.90 12.49 -16.33
CA ASP A 205 4.82 13.21 -17.24
C ASP A 205 5.67 12.25 -18.11
N GLY A 206 5.05 11.16 -18.60
CA GLY A 206 5.73 10.14 -19.40
C GLY A 206 6.72 9.24 -18.64
N LYS A 207 6.73 9.29 -17.31
CA LYS A 207 7.63 8.54 -16.42
C LYS A 207 6.85 7.59 -15.52
N VAL A 208 7.44 6.47 -15.15
CA VAL A 208 6.93 5.59 -14.09
C VAL A 208 7.36 6.15 -12.74
N VAL A 209 6.39 6.55 -11.91
CA VAL A 209 6.65 7.18 -10.60
C VAL A 209 6.11 6.29 -9.49
N PHE A 210 6.93 6.01 -8.49
CA PHE A 210 6.56 5.18 -7.34
C PHE A 210 7.27 5.60 -6.06
N GLY A 211 6.67 5.26 -4.91
CA GLY A 211 7.23 5.47 -3.58
C GLY A 211 7.84 4.21 -2.99
N GLY A 212 8.76 4.41 -2.06
CA GLY A 212 9.39 3.36 -1.28
C GLY A 212 10.11 3.92 -0.06
N GLY A 213 10.89 3.07 0.59
CA GLY A 213 11.71 3.48 1.72
C GLY A 213 12.13 2.33 2.61
N ALA A 214 12.97 2.62 3.58
CA ALA A 214 13.46 1.64 4.52
C ALA A 214 12.43 1.31 5.58
N TYR A 215 12.18 0.02 5.79
CA TYR A 215 11.29 -0.48 6.83
C TYR A 215 12.05 -0.63 8.15
N GLU A 216 12.34 0.48 8.80
CA GLU A 216 13.06 0.51 10.07
C GLU A 216 12.15 0.44 11.31
N HIS A 217 10.83 0.24 11.16
CA HIS A 217 9.90 0.11 12.29
C HIS A 217 10.28 -1.00 13.26
N SER A 218 10.70 -2.16 12.75
CA SER A 218 11.01 -3.35 13.55
C SER A 218 12.51 -3.60 13.75
N LEU A 219 13.36 -3.12 12.87
CA LEU A 219 14.79 -3.41 12.89
C LEU A 219 15.50 -2.94 14.19
N PRO A 220 15.13 -1.80 14.80
CA PRO A 220 15.74 -1.35 16.04
C PRO A 220 15.55 -2.28 17.24
N VAL A 221 14.61 -3.23 17.15
CA VAL A 221 14.43 -4.27 18.18
C VAL A 221 15.61 -5.24 18.22
N SER A 222 16.29 -5.44 17.08
CA SER A 222 17.40 -6.38 16.95
C SER A 222 18.68 -5.79 17.55
N PRO A 223 19.34 -6.47 18.52
CA PRO A 223 20.64 -6.05 19.01
C PRO A 223 21.66 -6.03 17.85
N GLY A 224 22.44 -4.95 17.76
CA GLY A 224 23.47 -4.79 16.74
C GLY A 224 22.96 -4.27 15.39
N TYR A 225 21.69 -3.86 15.29
CA TYR A 225 21.25 -3.05 14.18
C TYR A 225 21.68 -1.59 14.39
N ASP A 226 22.46 -1.05 13.46
CA ASP A 226 22.90 0.35 13.50
C ASP A 226 21.74 1.26 13.08
N CYS A 227 20.88 1.57 14.01
CA CYS A 227 19.71 2.43 13.78
C CYS A 227 20.08 3.90 13.84
N CYS A 228 19.40 4.80 13.18
CA CYS A 228 18.47 4.56 12.07
C CYS A 228 18.90 5.47 10.94
N PHE A 229 19.09 4.94 9.77
CA PHE A 229 19.64 5.68 8.62
C PHE A 229 18.85 5.46 7.31
N GLY A 230 17.72 4.78 7.40
CA GLY A 230 16.81 4.60 6.27
C GLY A 230 16.10 5.89 5.90
N ARG A 231 15.84 6.07 4.61
CA ARG A 231 15.08 7.19 4.06
C ARG A 231 13.93 6.70 3.21
N GLY A 232 12.82 7.43 3.28
CA GLY A 232 11.79 7.33 2.26
C GLY A 232 12.19 8.01 0.97
N PHE A 233 11.64 7.56 -0.13
CA PHE A 233 11.91 8.14 -1.44
C PHE A 233 10.71 8.05 -2.38
N VAL A 234 10.68 8.96 -3.37
CA VAL A 234 9.90 8.82 -4.59
C VAL A 234 10.85 8.87 -5.77
N VAL A 235 10.65 7.97 -6.73
CA VAL A 235 11.51 7.83 -7.92
C VAL A 235 10.66 7.96 -9.16
N ALA A 236 11.18 8.67 -10.16
CA ALA A 236 10.68 8.65 -11.53
C ALA A 236 11.70 7.98 -12.45
N MET A 237 11.21 7.13 -13.31
CA MET A 237 12.02 6.30 -14.19
C MET A 237 11.55 6.41 -15.63
N ASP A 238 12.49 6.30 -16.55
CA ASP A 238 12.16 6.06 -17.95
C ASP A 238 11.44 4.72 -18.09
N PRO A 239 10.24 4.68 -18.67
CA PRO A 239 9.43 3.47 -18.74
C PRO A 239 10.07 2.35 -19.58
N ASN A 240 10.92 2.69 -20.56
CA ASN A 240 11.50 1.73 -21.49
C ASN A 240 12.82 1.14 -20.96
N THR A 241 13.64 1.97 -20.31
CA THR A 241 15.00 1.57 -19.89
C THR A 241 15.11 1.24 -18.42
N GLY A 242 14.18 1.74 -17.57
CA GLY A 242 14.31 1.63 -16.13
C GLY A 242 15.37 2.58 -15.54
N GLU A 243 15.88 3.53 -16.30
CA GLU A 243 16.83 4.53 -15.80
C GLU A 243 16.12 5.56 -14.92
N ILE A 244 16.72 5.89 -13.77
CA ILE A 244 16.19 6.92 -12.87
C ILE A 244 16.38 8.29 -13.50
N THR A 245 15.26 8.98 -13.78
CA THR A 245 15.28 10.35 -14.30
C THR A 245 15.42 11.38 -13.19
N TRP A 246 14.75 11.13 -12.05
CA TRP A 246 14.94 11.88 -10.82
C TRP A 246 14.57 11.03 -9.60
N LYS A 247 15.11 11.41 -8.45
CA LYS A 247 14.79 10.84 -7.14
C LYS A 247 14.58 11.97 -6.14
N TYR A 248 13.50 11.91 -5.41
CA TYR A 248 13.23 12.73 -4.24
C TYR A 248 13.44 11.89 -2.99
N ASP A 249 14.26 12.36 -2.07
CA ASP A 249 14.45 11.75 -0.75
C ASP A 249 13.63 12.49 0.30
N VAL A 250 12.87 11.76 1.10
CA VAL A 250 12.08 12.34 2.20
C VAL A 250 13.02 12.80 3.31
N GLY A 251 13.12 14.12 3.49
CA GLY A 251 13.92 14.72 4.55
C GLY A 251 15.45 14.62 4.38
N PRO A 252 16.21 15.01 5.41
CA PRO A 252 17.66 15.11 5.35
C PRO A 252 18.37 13.75 5.31
N THR A 253 19.62 13.76 4.90
CA THR A 253 20.50 12.59 5.01
C THR A 253 20.80 12.31 6.47
N PRO A 254 20.64 11.06 6.96
CA PRO A 254 21.01 10.68 8.30
C PRO A 254 22.51 10.88 8.56
N GLU A 255 22.84 11.38 9.75
CA GLU A 255 24.21 11.60 10.16
C GLU A 255 24.61 10.60 11.25
N LYS A 256 25.91 10.30 11.33
CA LYS A 256 26.46 9.47 12.38
C LYS A 256 26.52 10.26 13.68
N PHE A 257 26.04 9.67 14.76
CA PHE A 257 26.17 10.26 16.10
C PHE A 257 27.57 10.03 16.67
N ASP A 258 28.14 11.07 17.25
CA ASP A 258 29.39 11.00 18.00
C ASP A 258 29.24 11.80 19.31
N PRO A 259 29.17 11.14 20.48
CA PRO A 259 29.09 9.69 20.68
C PRO A 259 27.75 9.09 20.21
N PRO A 260 27.66 7.75 20.07
CA PRO A 260 26.41 7.06 19.80
C PRO A 260 25.33 7.40 20.83
N LEU A 261 24.07 7.42 20.40
CA LEU A 261 22.95 7.73 21.28
C LEU A 261 22.49 6.48 22.03
N THR A 262 22.61 6.47 23.34
CA THR A 262 22.05 5.42 24.20
C THR A 262 20.59 5.71 24.53
N VAL A 263 19.70 4.76 24.26
CA VAL A 263 18.27 4.86 24.55
C VAL A 263 17.80 3.64 25.32
N GLU A 264 17.11 3.87 26.44
CA GLU A 264 16.42 2.82 27.18
C GLU A 264 15.13 2.44 26.45
N THR A 265 14.99 1.17 26.12
CA THR A 265 13.84 0.63 25.39
C THR A 265 13.17 -0.49 26.20
N PRO A 266 11.92 -0.89 25.85
CA PRO A 266 11.29 -2.07 26.46
C PRO A 266 12.09 -3.39 26.29
N TYR A 267 13.08 -3.39 25.42
CA TYR A 267 13.94 -4.54 25.09
C TYR A 267 15.35 -4.39 25.70
N GLY A 268 15.55 -3.45 26.62
CA GLY A 268 16.83 -3.08 27.24
C GLY A 268 17.51 -1.89 26.56
N SER A 269 18.66 -1.48 27.13
CA SER A 269 19.46 -0.38 26.58
C SER A 269 19.95 -0.69 25.16
N ARG A 270 19.89 0.30 24.28
CA ARG A 270 20.34 0.23 22.87
C ARG A 270 21.21 1.42 22.53
N GLU A 271 22.26 1.15 21.79
CA GLU A 271 23.07 2.20 21.16
C GLU A 271 22.66 2.38 19.72
N TYR A 272 22.40 3.61 19.34
CA TYR A 272 22.03 4.01 17.99
C TYR A 272 23.13 4.87 17.38
N GLN A 273 23.54 4.50 16.17
CA GLN A 273 24.70 5.08 15.52
C GLN A 273 24.33 6.25 14.60
N TYR A 274 23.10 6.30 14.10
CA TYR A 274 22.69 7.24 13.07
C TYR A 274 21.29 7.83 13.33
N GLY A 275 21.01 8.97 12.71
CA GLY A 275 19.71 9.62 12.65
C GLY A 275 19.77 10.99 11.98
N PRO A 276 18.62 11.59 11.69
CA PRO A 276 17.30 10.98 11.78
C PRO A 276 17.03 10.00 10.63
N SER A 277 16.31 8.94 10.90
CA SER A 277 15.66 8.14 9.84
C SER A 277 14.37 8.82 9.43
N THR A 278 14.03 8.79 8.16
CA THR A 278 12.86 9.50 7.65
C THR A 278 11.75 8.56 7.19
N SER A 279 10.59 9.16 6.90
CA SER A 279 9.36 8.44 6.57
C SER A 279 9.47 7.70 5.23
N SER A 280 9.05 6.45 5.19
CA SER A 280 8.80 5.77 3.92
C SER A 280 7.59 6.37 3.17
N VAL A 281 7.48 6.08 1.87
CA VAL A 281 6.34 6.44 1.03
C VAL A 281 5.68 5.14 0.58
N TRP A 282 4.62 4.75 1.29
CA TRP A 282 3.85 3.55 0.95
C TRP A 282 2.46 3.87 0.37
N SER A 283 2.04 5.14 0.41
CA SER A 283 0.89 5.62 -0.34
C SER A 283 1.15 5.53 -1.86
N CYS A 284 0.09 5.30 -2.63
CA CYS A 284 0.18 5.44 -4.09
C CYS A 284 0.27 6.93 -4.43
N PRO A 285 1.20 7.39 -5.28
CA PRO A 285 1.23 8.76 -5.75
C PRO A 285 0.00 9.12 -6.60
N SER A 286 -0.24 10.41 -6.77
CA SER A 286 -1.16 10.96 -7.77
C SER A 286 -0.48 12.06 -8.58
N TRP A 287 -1.00 12.35 -9.76
CA TRP A 287 -0.42 13.34 -10.68
C TRP A 287 -1.49 14.30 -11.20
N ASP A 288 -1.18 15.56 -11.09
CA ASP A 288 -1.92 16.66 -11.70
C ASP A 288 -1.23 17.07 -13.00
N GLU A 289 -1.81 16.67 -14.12
CA GLU A 289 -1.30 17.00 -15.44
C GLU A 289 -1.29 18.50 -15.70
N GLU A 290 -2.32 19.24 -15.20
CA GLU A 290 -2.46 20.68 -15.44
C GLU A 290 -1.31 21.50 -14.84
N THR A 291 -0.88 21.13 -13.63
CA THR A 291 0.22 21.82 -12.93
C THR A 291 1.54 21.06 -13.01
N ASN A 292 1.54 19.91 -13.64
CA ASN A 292 2.64 18.95 -13.70
C ASN A 292 3.23 18.65 -12.31
N THR A 293 2.36 18.28 -11.35
CA THR A 293 2.72 18.04 -9.96
C THR A 293 2.38 16.63 -9.55
N VAL A 294 3.35 15.94 -8.93
CA VAL A 294 3.13 14.65 -8.26
C VAL A 294 2.90 14.89 -6.77
N PHE A 295 1.86 14.27 -6.21
CA PHE A 295 1.54 14.29 -4.79
C PHE A 295 1.64 12.89 -4.19
N PHE A 296 2.12 12.80 -2.95
CA PHE A 296 2.20 11.54 -2.21
C PHE A 296 2.13 11.77 -0.71
N GLY A 297 1.71 10.75 0.02
CA GLY A 297 1.66 10.75 1.48
C GLY A 297 2.89 10.08 2.07
N THR A 298 3.30 10.52 3.26
CA THR A 298 4.44 9.96 3.99
C THR A 298 4.03 9.23 5.26
N ASP A 299 4.88 8.32 5.67
CA ASP A 299 4.78 7.50 6.87
C ASP A 299 5.25 8.27 8.12
N VAL A 300 5.37 7.56 9.23
CA VAL A 300 6.04 7.99 10.46
C VAL A 300 7.55 7.96 10.29
N HIS A 301 8.29 8.83 10.99
CA HIS A 301 9.75 8.72 11.08
C HIS A 301 10.15 7.57 12.02
N ASN A 302 11.21 6.85 11.66
CA ASN A 302 11.69 5.69 12.42
C ASN A 302 12.85 6.03 13.38
N SER A 303 13.05 7.30 13.71
CA SER A 303 14.13 7.75 14.59
C SER A 303 14.15 7.00 15.93
N PRO A 304 15.33 6.85 16.56
CA PRO A 304 15.50 6.03 17.77
C PRO A 304 14.75 6.57 18.98
N ARG A 305 14.40 7.84 19.00
CA ARG A 305 13.60 8.45 20.07
C ARG A 305 12.73 9.58 19.53
N ARG A 306 11.72 9.94 20.30
CA ARG A 306 10.91 11.12 20.00
C ARG A 306 11.74 12.39 20.13
N PRO A 307 11.48 13.38 19.29
CA PRO A 307 12.12 14.68 19.38
C PRO A 307 11.83 15.36 20.72
N THR A 308 12.82 16.10 21.19
CA THR A 308 12.67 17.08 22.25
C THR A 308 13.08 18.45 21.73
N PRO A 309 12.50 19.56 22.23
CA PRO A 309 12.80 20.89 21.70
C PRO A 309 14.29 21.26 21.66
N ASP A 310 15.07 20.69 22.57
CA ASP A 310 16.49 21.00 22.73
C ASP A 310 17.43 20.07 21.97
N ASP A 311 16.91 19.10 21.21
CA ASP A 311 17.74 18.17 20.44
C ASP A 311 17.80 18.60 18.97
N PRO A 312 18.96 19.05 18.44
CA PRO A 312 19.09 19.49 17.05
C PRO A 312 18.92 18.34 16.02
N ARG A 313 18.88 17.09 16.47
CA ARG A 313 18.61 15.90 15.65
C ARG A 313 17.12 15.61 15.51
N ASN A 314 16.27 16.52 16.04
CA ASN A 314 14.82 16.46 15.97
C ASN A 314 14.31 16.90 14.61
N TYR A 315 14.36 16.01 13.65
CA TYR A 315 13.75 16.25 12.38
C TYR A 315 12.42 15.50 12.27
N THR A 316 11.34 16.20 11.98
CA THR A 316 10.00 15.58 11.89
C THR A 316 9.12 16.17 10.78
N GLU A 317 9.59 17.21 10.07
CA GLU A 317 8.75 18.02 9.20
C GLU A 317 8.14 17.27 8.01
N HIS A 318 8.71 16.14 7.61
CA HIS A 318 8.19 15.33 6.50
C HIS A 318 7.46 14.06 6.98
N SER A 319 7.23 13.89 8.28
CA SER A 319 6.43 12.77 8.78
C SER A 319 4.94 13.08 8.71
N ALA A 320 4.12 12.06 8.45
CA ALA A 320 2.67 12.18 8.38
C ALA A 320 2.22 13.40 7.55
N ALA A 321 2.76 13.54 6.36
CA ALA A 321 2.60 14.70 5.50
C ALA A 321 2.11 14.30 4.10
N VAL A 322 1.47 15.24 3.42
CA VAL A 322 1.33 15.23 1.96
C VAL A 322 2.43 16.12 1.39
N ILE A 323 3.13 15.62 0.40
CA ILE A 323 4.24 16.31 -0.27
C ILE A 323 3.91 16.46 -1.75
N ALA A 324 4.23 17.63 -2.29
CA ALA A 324 4.14 17.95 -3.71
C ALA A 324 5.53 18.14 -4.31
N VAL A 325 5.77 17.47 -5.43
CA VAL A 325 7.01 17.65 -6.21
C VAL A 325 6.68 17.94 -7.67
N ASP A 326 7.57 18.65 -8.32
CA ASP A 326 7.53 18.87 -9.76
C ASP A 326 7.74 17.55 -10.52
N ALA A 327 6.82 17.16 -11.39
CA ALA A 327 6.86 15.85 -12.07
C ALA A 327 8.01 15.72 -13.06
N ALA A 328 8.51 16.84 -13.61
CA ALA A 328 9.63 16.82 -14.55
C ALA A 328 10.98 16.63 -13.85
N THR A 329 11.14 17.18 -12.64
CA THR A 329 12.43 17.33 -11.97
C THR A 329 12.54 16.67 -10.61
N GLY A 330 11.44 16.27 -9.97
CA GLY A 330 11.39 15.77 -8.59
C GLY A 330 11.63 16.84 -7.53
N LYS A 331 11.71 18.12 -7.91
CA LYS A 331 11.94 19.22 -6.96
C LYS A 331 10.71 19.42 -6.08
N GLU A 332 10.91 19.46 -4.76
CA GLU A 332 9.86 19.77 -3.80
C GLU A 332 9.25 21.15 -4.05
N ARG A 333 7.92 21.20 -4.08
CA ARG A 333 7.13 22.42 -4.18
C ARG A 333 6.63 22.87 -2.82
N TRP A 334 6.10 21.91 -2.04
CA TRP A 334 5.64 22.15 -0.68
C TRP A 334 5.48 20.84 0.09
N VAL A 335 5.44 20.97 1.41
CA VAL A 335 5.13 19.92 2.39
C VAL A 335 3.98 20.39 3.26
N SER A 336 2.96 19.56 3.42
CA SER A 336 1.82 19.81 4.30
C SER A 336 1.73 18.71 5.35
N GLN A 337 2.30 18.97 6.53
CA GLN A 337 2.31 18.04 7.65
C GLN A 337 0.98 18.08 8.40
N VAL A 338 0.31 16.94 8.52
CA VAL A 338 -0.99 16.84 9.19
C VAL A 338 -0.89 16.32 10.63
N SER A 339 0.27 15.79 11.01
CA SER A 339 0.57 15.35 12.38
C SER A 339 2.02 15.66 12.72
N GLU A 340 2.22 16.69 13.54
CA GLU A 340 3.55 17.11 13.97
C GLU A 340 4.20 16.09 14.91
N GLY A 341 5.53 15.95 14.79
CA GLY A 341 6.34 15.12 15.66
C GLY A 341 5.99 13.65 15.61
N ASP A 342 5.54 13.14 14.46
CA ASP A 342 5.18 11.73 14.31
C ASP A 342 6.44 10.88 14.12
N VAL A 343 6.93 10.36 15.24
CA VAL A 343 8.10 9.50 15.32
C VAL A 343 7.75 8.23 16.08
N TRP A 344 7.98 7.09 15.47
CA TRP A 344 7.72 5.81 16.09
C TRP A 344 8.50 4.65 15.44
N ASN A 345 8.93 3.72 16.28
CA ASN A 345 9.37 2.37 15.92
C ASN A 345 9.02 1.41 17.07
N PHE A 346 9.23 0.11 16.92
CA PHE A 346 8.84 -0.87 17.95
C PHE A 346 9.61 -0.73 19.28
N THR A 347 10.66 0.07 19.35
CA THR A 347 11.38 0.37 20.61
C THR A 347 10.80 1.56 21.36
N ILE A 348 9.87 2.31 20.76
CA ILE A 348 9.21 3.47 21.35
C ILE A 348 7.74 3.12 21.64
N PRO A 349 7.19 3.41 22.83
CA PRO A 349 5.75 3.27 23.06
C PRO A 349 4.95 4.04 22.03
N SER A 350 3.98 3.40 21.38
CA SER A 350 3.16 4.08 20.36
C SER A 350 2.25 5.16 20.97
N TYR A 351 1.83 5.01 22.23
CA TYR A 351 1.03 6.00 22.93
C TYR A 351 1.89 7.14 23.47
N ASP A 352 1.54 8.36 23.08
CA ASP A 352 2.20 9.58 23.55
C ASP A 352 1.39 10.23 24.68
N ARG A 353 1.92 10.19 25.90
CA ARG A 353 1.28 10.74 27.10
C ARG A 353 1.14 12.27 27.06
N ASN A 354 2.00 12.96 26.33
CA ASN A 354 1.98 14.42 26.26
C ASN A 354 0.83 14.92 25.38
N THR A 355 0.56 14.22 24.29
CA THR A 355 -0.53 14.57 23.36
C THR A 355 -1.82 13.78 23.62
N GLY A 356 -1.77 12.73 24.42
CA GLY A 356 -2.90 11.85 24.65
C GLY A 356 -3.32 11.04 23.40
N ARG A 357 -2.42 10.86 22.43
CA ARG A 357 -2.70 10.20 21.16
C ARG A 357 -1.66 9.13 20.85
N TYR A 358 -2.02 8.21 19.98
CA TYR A 358 -1.06 7.30 19.38
C TYR A 358 -0.20 8.04 18.34
N LYS A 359 1.04 7.63 18.20
CA LYS A 359 1.92 7.93 17.09
C LYS A 359 1.79 6.84 16.02
N ASP A 360 2.46 7.00 14.90
CA ASP A 360 2.26 6.25 13.67
C ASP A 360 0.95 6.68 12.97
N GLN A 361 0.89 7.98 12.65
CA GLN A 361 -0.28 8.64 12.06
C GLN A 361 -0.09 8.94 10.58
N SER A 362 0.46 8.01 9.87
CA SER A 362 0.85 8.09 8.46
C SER A 362 -0.29 8.50 7.52
N ILE A 363 0.08 9.07 6.37
CA ILE A 363 -0.78 9.24 5.20
C ILE A 363 -0.61 8.02 4.30
N GLY A 364 -1.47 7.03 4.45
CA GLY A 364 -1.50 5.84 3.59
C GLY A 364 -2.48 5.94 2.43
N ASP A 365 -3.44 6.85 2.53
CA ASP A 365 -4.39 7.17 1.46
C ASP A 365 -3.68 7.88 0.30
N THR A 366 -4.12 7.63 -0.93
CA THR A 366 -3.66 8.38 -2.10
C THR A 366 -4.18 9.82 -2.04
N PRO A 367 -3.32 10.83 -2.19
CA PRO A 367 -3.77 12.21 -2.36
C PRO A 367 -4.64 12.35 -3.62
N LYS A 368 -5.86 12.87 -3.48
CA LYS A 368 -6.84 13.01 -4.56
C LYS A 368 -6.91 14.43 -5.06
N ILE A 369 -6.86 14.62 -6.37
CA ILE A 369 -6.83 15.93 -7.01
C ILE A 369 -8.21 16.25 -7.56
N TYR A 370 -8.83 17.33 -7.06
CA TYR A 370 -10.14 17.79 -7.53
C TYR A 370 -10.31 19.29 -7.30
N THR A 371 -11.45 19.84 -7.67
CA THR A 371 -11.79 21.26 -7.44
C THR A 371 -12.97 21.40 -6.51
N VAL A 372 -12.91 22.42 -5.66
CA VAL A 372 -14.01 22.80 -4.74
C VAL A 372 -14.28 24.30 -4.86
N ASP A 373 -15.49 24.71 -4.54
CA ASP A 373 -15.78 26.12 -4.32
C ASP A 373 -15.50 26.46 -2.85
N ILE A 374 -14.65 27.44 -2.62
CA ILE A 374 -14.34 27.96 -1.29
C ILE A 374 -14.59 29.46 -1.32
N ASP A 375 -15.59 29.91 -0.57
CA ASP A 375 -16.00 31.33 -0.51
C ASP A 375 -16.29 31.94 -1.90
N GLY A 376 -16.92 31.16 -2.79
CA GLY A 376 -17.26 31.58 -4.14
C GLY A 376 -16.09 31.58 -5.13
N LYS A 377 -14.96 30.98 -4.76
CA LYS A 377 -13.80 30.82 -5.63
C LYS A 377 -13.52 29.33 -5.88
N THR A 378 -13.56 28.93 -7.15
CA THR A 378 -13.14 27.60 -7.57
C THR A 378 -11.65 27.41 -7.25
N THR A 379 -11.36 26.46 -6.37
CA THR A 379 -10.00 26.19 -5.88
C THR A 379 -9.63 24.73 -6.18
N ARG A 380 -8.45 24.54 -6.78
CA ARG A 380 -7.88 23.21 -6.97
C ARG A 380 -7.26 22.74 -5.67
N VAL A 381 -7.63 21.55 -5.25
CA VAL A 381 -7.25 20.98 -3.96
C VAL A 381 -6.70 19.57 -4.07
N VAL A 382 -5.99 19.19 -3.04
CA VAL A 382 -5.56 17.81 -2.79
C VAL A 382 -6.21 17.33 -1.50
N GLY A 383 -6.99 16.26 -1.59
CA GLY A 383 -7.66 15.64 -0.44
C GLY A 383 -7.02 14.32 -0.07
N SER A 384 -6.80 14.06 1.22
CA SER A 384 -6.25 12.79 1.70
C SER A 384 -6.72 12.40 3.10
N GLY A 385 -6.93 11.12 3.29
CA GLY A 385 -7.16 10.52 4.60
C GLY A 385 -5.88 10.25 5.36
N CYS A 386 -5.97 10.27 6.69
CA CYS A 386 -4.85 10.03 7.59
C CYS A 386 -5.20 8.97 8.64
N LYS A 387 -4.22 8.22 9.11
CA LYS A 387 -4.37 7.25 10.22
C LYS A 387 -4.83 7.91 11.52
N ASN A 388 -4.68 9.22 11.67
CA ASN A 388 -5.25 9.96 12.81
C ASN A 388 -6.79 10.10 12.77
N GLY A 389 -7.44 9.56 11.74
CA GLY A 389 -8.89 9.55 11.57
C GLY A 389 -9.46 10.80 10.90
N GLY A 390 -8.63 11.73 10.47
CA GLY A 390 -9.03 12.94 9.74
C GLY A 390 -8.96 12.77 8.23
N TYR A 391 -9.83 13.47 7.52
CA TYR A 391 -9.68 13.74 6.10
C TYR A 391 -9.29 15.21 5.94
N TYR A 392 -8.26 15.48 5.18
CA TYR A 392 -7.65 16.80 5.02
C TYR A 392 -7.81 17.27 3.59
N ILE A 393 -8.08 18.57 3.41
CA ILE A 393 -8.04 19.24 2.12
C ILE A 393 -6.97 20.32 2.17
N MET A 394 -6.10 20.31 1.19
CA MET A 394 -4.98 21.25 1.03
C MET A 394 -5.10 21.98 -0.29
N ASN A 395 -4.69 23.23 -0.32
CA ASN A 395 -4.52 23.96 -1.58
C ASN A 395 -3.44 23.29 -2.44
N ALA A 396 -3.78 22.87 -3.65
CA ALA A 396 -2.85 22.11 -4.51
C ALA A 396 -1.60 22.91 -4.89
N SER A 397 -1.65 24.25 -4.89
CA SER A 397 -0.54 25.11 -5.27
C SER A 397 0.39 25.45 -4.11
N THR A 398 -0.14 25.56 -2.87
CA THR A 398 0.61 26.07 -1.71
C THR A 398 0.81 25.05 -0.59
N GLY A 399 0.00 23.99 -0.55
CA GLY A 399 0.00 23.01 0.54
C GLY A 399 -0.77 23.49 1.80
N ASP A 400 -1.30 24.72 1.81
CA ASP A 400 -2.05 25.21 2.96
C ASP A 400 -3.24 24.32 3.25
N ILE A 401 -3.40 23.85 4.50
CA ILE A 401 -4.56 23.08 4.94
C ILE A 401 -5.77 24.00 4.98
N ILE A 402 -6.72 23.76 4.09
CA ILE A 402 -7.97 24.52 3.98
C ILE A 402 -9.02 24.00 4.96
N ALA A 403 -9.13 22.69 5.05
CA ALA A 403 -10.10 22.05 5.93
C ALA A 403 -9.60 20.72 6.45
N GLN A 404 -10.07 20.36 7.65
CA GLN A 404 -9.87 19.07 8.29
C GLN A 404 -11.21 18.59 8.85
N THR A 405 -11.63 17.41 8.41
CA THR A 405 -12.86 16.78 8.94
C THR A 405 -12.49 15.52 9.70
N PRO A 406 -12.79 15.45 11.00
CA PRO A 406 -12.62 14.24 11.77
C PRO A 406 -13.69 13.23 11.34
N ILE A 407 -13.31 12.22 10.57
CA ILE A 407 -14.16 11.09 10.20
C ILE A 407 -14.34 10.14 11.38
N TYR A 408 -13.29 10.05 12.19
CA TYR A 408 -13.26 9.23 13.37
C TYR A 408 -12.82 10.04 14.60
N THR A 409 -13.72 10.24 15.52
CA THR A 409 -13.42 10.83 16.83
C THR A 409 -13.62 9.76 17.90
N GLY A 410 -12.52 9.25 18.45
CA GLY A 410 -12.58 8.43 19.66
C GLY A 410 -12.83 9.29 20.91
N PRO A 411 -13.33 8.72 22.01
CA PRO A 411 -13.43 9.42 23.27
C PRO A 411 -12.03 9.87 23.75
N PRO A 412 -11.97 10.94 24.58
CA PRO A 412 -10.70 11.39 25.15
C PRO A 412 -10.03 10.25 25.90
N VAL A 413 -8.76 10.12 25.69
CA VAL A 413 -7.94 8.99 26.06
C VAL A 413 -7.66 8.97 27.57
N ARG A 414 -7.90 7.84 28.21
CA ARG A 414 -7.14 7.42 29.39
C ARG A 414 -5.93 6.60 28.94
N ASP A 415 -4.83 6.68 29.68
CA ASP A 415 -3.60 5.96 29.34
C ASP A 415 -3.88 4.44 29.21
N PRO A 416 -3.80 3.84 28.03
CA PRO A 416 -4.09 2.41 27.85
C PRO A 416 -3.05 1.49 28.50
N GLN A 417 -1.92 2.02 28.95
CA GLN A 417 -0.94 1.25 29.75
C GLN A 417 -1.40 1.13 31.22
N VAL A 418 -2.24 2.07 31.68
CA VAL A 418 -2.80 2.07 33.05
C VAL A 418 -4.16 1.37 33.07
N ASP A 419 -4.99 1.58 32.04
CA ASP A 419 -6.25 0.89 31.87
C ASP A 419 -6.40 0.40 30.42
N PRO A 420 -6.08 -0.88 30.15
CA PRO A 420 -6.19 -1.46 28.80
C PRO A 420 -7.62 -1.50 28.24
N ARG A 421 -8.63 -1.20 29.04
CA ARG A 421 -10.03 -1.10 28.59
C ARG A 421 -10.37 0.28 28.06
N THR A 422 -9.49 1.25 28.21
CA THR A 422 -9.69 2.60 27.70
C THR A 422 -9.00 2.75 26.34
N LEU A 423 -9.76 3.14 25.37
CA LEU A 423 -9.42 3.02 23.96
C LEU A 423 -9.16 4.41 23.38
N ALA A 424 -7.89 4.68 23.07
CA ALA A 424 -7.59 5.77 22.16
C ALA A 424 -7.84 5.29 20.73
N LEU A 425 -8.79 5.86 20.06
CA LEU A 425 -9.02 5.65 18.65
C LEU A 425 -8.85 6.97 17.89
N PRO A 426 -8.31 6.94 16.70
CA PRO A 426 -7.72 5.78 16.05
C PRO A 426 -6.41 5.32 16.71
N SER A 427 -6.18 4.02 16.70
CA SER A 427 -4.91 3.41 17.09
C SER A 427 -3.88 3.49 15.95
N PRO A 428 -2.62 3.10 16.13
CA PRO A 428 -1.62 3.01 15.06
C PRO A 428 -2.02 2.10 13.89
N ILE A 429 -3.03 1.26 14.11
CA ILE A 429 -3.60 0.35 13.10
C ILE A 429 -5.05 0.72 12.77
N GLY A 430 -5.44 1.96 13.00
CA GLY A 430 -6.76 2.51 12.77
C GLY A 430 -6.77 3.71 11.82
N GLY A 431 -7.89 4.40 11.76
CA GLY A 431 -8.10 5.59 10.94
C GLY A 431 -8.32 5.30 9.46
N LEU A 432 -7.93 6.24 8.61
CA LEU A 432 -8.05 6.15 7.15
C LEU A 432 -6.69 5.73 6.58
N GLN A 433 -6.48 4.43 6.45
CA GLN A 433 -5.16 3.89 6.07
C GLN A 433 -5.02 3.58 4.58
N THR A 434 -6.13 3.30 3.89
CA THR A 434 -6.10 2.83 2.50
C THR A 434 -6.90 3.77 1.61
N GLY A 435 -6.84 3.56 0.30
CA GLY A 435 -7.43 4.46 -0.68
C GLY A 435 -8.91 4.76 -0.44
N CYS A 436 -9.21 5.98 -0.04
CA CYS A 436 -10.55 6.55 -0.18
C CYS A 436 -10.88 6.72 -1.67
N ALA A 437 -12.16 6.90 -2.02
CA ALA A 437 -12.57 7.18 -3.40
C ALA A 437 -13.34 8.50 -3.50
N THR A 438 -13.45 9.03 -4.71
CA THR A 438 -14.33 10.18 -4.99
C THR A 438 -15.01 10.02 -6.34
N ASP A 439 -16.30 10.33 -6.40
CA ASP A 439 -17.08 10.35 -7.64
C ASP A 439 -17.15 11.76 -8.27
N GLY A 440 -16.37 12.72 -7.74
CA GLY A 440 -16.40 14.11 -8.16
C GLY A 440 -17.52 14.94 -7.52
N VAL A 441 -18.36 14.34 -6.68
CA VAL A 441 -19.41 14.97 -5.87
C VAL A 441 -19.19 14.71 -4.38
N ARG A 442 -18.76 13.51 -4.05
CA ARG A 442 -18.54 13.00 -2.69
C ARG A 442 -17.15 12.38 -2.56
N VAL A 443 -16.62 12.42 -1.35
CA VAL A 443 -15.50 11.57 -0.95
C VAL A 443 -16.05 10.43 -0.10
N PHE A 444 -15.72 9.21 -0.48
CA PHE A 444 -16.03 7.98 0.27
C PHE A 444 -14.79 7.57 1.07
N THR A 445 -14.90 7.64 2.39
CA THR A 445 -13.80 7.31 3.29
C THR A 445 -14.05 5.94 3.93
N ASN A 446 -12.98 5.16 4.06
CA ASN A 446 -13.01 3.95 4.87
C ASN A 446 -12.68 4.26 6.34
N GLY A 447 -13.08 3.38 7.25
CA GLY A 447 -12.77 3.52 8.66
C GLY A 447 -12.31 2.18 9.23
N ILE A 448 -11.08 2.17 9.74
CA ILE A 448 -10.49 1.05 10.44
C ILE A 448 -10.47 1.36 11.93
N ASP A 449 -11.25 0.59 12.70
CA ASP A 449 -11.26 0.66 14.15
C ASP A 449 -10.64 -0.64 14.70
N MET A 450 -9.35 -0.62 14.99
CA MET A 450 -8.62 -1.73 15.58
C MET A 450 -7.79 -1.26 16.77
N LEU A 451 -7.63 -2.14 17.73
CA LEU A 451 -6.82 -1.91 18.91
C LEU A 451 -5.63 -2.86 18.95
N PRO A 452 -4.48 -2.38 19.38
CA PRO A 452 -3.43 -3.25 19.86
C PRO A 452 -3.83 -3.77 21.25
N VAL A 453 -4.17 -5.05 21.35
CA VAL A 453 -4.44 -5.73 22.62
C VAL A 453 -3.25 -6.62 22.96
N ARG A 454 -2.79 -6.56 24.20
CA ARG A 454 -1.75 -7.47 24.72
C ARG A 454 -2.38 -8.47 25.68
N PRO A 455 -2.88 -9.62 25.22
CA PRO A 455 -3.52 -10.60 26.08
C PRO A 455 -2.52 -11.33 27.00
N ARG A 456 -1.24 -11.39 26.60
CA ARG A 456 -0.14 -11.96 27.38
C ARG A 456 1.13 -11.13 27.24
N PRO A 457 2.07 -11.20 28.20
CA PRO A 457 3.38 -10.57 28.03
C PRO A 457 4.05 -11.04 26.72
N GLY A 458 4.39 -10.08 25.85
CA GLY A 458 5.02 -10.37 24.55
C GLY A 458 4.06 -10.61 23.37
N GLU A 459 2.78 -10.86 23.60
CA GLU A 459 1.77 -10.95 22.53
C GLU A 459 1.09 -9.62 22.27
N VAL A 460 0.99 -9.24 21.01
CA VAL A 460 0.14 -8.13 20.55
C VAL A 460 -0.89 -8.70 19.60
N ARG A 461 -2.15 -8.63 20.00
CA ARG A 461 -3.28 -8.99 19.12
C ARG A 461 -3.96 -7.71 18.68
N ARG A 462 -4.48 -7.72 17.47
CA ARG A 462 -5.23 -6.62 16.89
C ARG A 462 -6.72 -6.93 17.03
N ALA A 463 -7.38 -6.23 17.95
CA ALA A 463 -8.81 -6.41 18.20
C ALA A 463 -9.63 -5.46 17.33
N PRO A 464 -10.43 -5.97 16.37
CA PRO A 464 -11.38 -5.17 15.63
C PRO A 464 -12.44 -4.60 16.58
N THR A 465 -12.69 -3.28 16.53
CA THR A 465 -13.66 -2.62 17.39
C THR A 465 -14.80 -1.98 16.62
N GLY A 466 -14.62 -1.73 15.32
CA GLY A 466 -15.64 -1.19 14.44
C GLY A 466 -15.11 -0.99 13.03
N GLY A 467 -15.99 -0.58 12.16
CA GLY A 467 -15.69 -0.22 10.78
C GLY A 467 -16.85 0.55 10.18
N ARG A 468 -16.53 1.42 9.23
CA ARG A 468 -17.53 2.25 8.56
C ARG A 468 -17.08 2.69 7.19
N VAL A 469 -18.07 3.02 6.35
CA VAL A 469 -17.89 3.84 5.15
C VAL A 469 -18.64 5.13 5.39
N THR A 470 -18.00 6.27 5.15
CA THR A 470 -18.61 7.59 5.31
C THR A 470 -18.50 8.35 4.00
N ALA A 471 -19.58 8.96 3.54
CA ALA A 471 -19.58 9.89 2.42
C ALA A 471 -19.63 11.32 2.94
N ILE A 472 -18.68 12.13 2.51
CA ILE A 472 -18.59 13.56 2.84
C ILE A 472 -18.60 14.39 1.56
N SER A 473 -18.95 15.68 1.67
CA SER A 473 -18.82 16.62 0.56
C SER A 473 -17.35 16.85 0.20
N LEU A 474 -17.09 17.28 -1.04
CA LEU A 474 -15.74 17.55 -1.52
C LEU A 474 -15.01 18.61 -0.69
N ASP A 475 -15.74 19.62 -0.21
CA ASP A 475 -15.26 20.68 0.68
C ASP A 475 -15.19 20.26 2.16
N THR A 476 -15.57 19.01 2.45
CA THR A 476 -15.66 18.39 3.79
C THR A 476 -16.63 19.05 4.76
N SER A 477 -17.44 20.02 4.33
CA SER A 477 -18.38 20.75 5.21
C SER A 477 -19.56 19.91 5.67
N ASN A 478 -19.93 18.86 4.92
CA ASN A 478 -21.07 18.01 5.20
C ASN A 478 -20.73 16.52 5.18
N GLU A 479 -21.31 15.77 6.13
CA GLU A 479 -21.44 14.32 6.04
C GLU A 479 -22.81 14.01 5.41
N TYR A 480 -22.80 13.33 4.25
CA TYR A 480 -24.02 12.93 3.58
C TYR A 480 -24.65 11.71 4.23
N TRP A 481 -23.80 10.68 4.47
CA TRP A 481 -24.24 9.45 5.13
C TRP A 481 -23.06 8.70 5.73
N ARG A 482 -23.40 7.77 6.64
CA ARG A 482 -22.47 6.85 7.29
C ARG A 482 -23.05 5.45 7.35
N HIS A 483 -22.39 4.51 6.71
CA HIS A 483 -22.70 3.09 6.80
C HIS A 483 -21.82 2.44 7.87
N ASN A 484 -22.36 2.25 9.06
CA ASN A 484 -21.67 1.54 10.15
C ASN A 484 -21.80 0.04 9.96
N ARG A 485 -20.70 -0.67 10.13
CA ARG A 485 -20.73 -2.12 10.13
C ARG A 485 -21.28 -2.67 11.44
N PRO A 486 -22.12 -3.72 11.39
CA PRO A 486 -22.63 -4.37 12.60
C PRO A 486 -21.49 -5.05 13.37
N LYS A 487 -21.70 -5.24 14.66
CA LYS A 487 -20.82 -6.11 15.45
C LYS A 487 -21.01 -7.57 15.04
N ILE A 488 -19.93 -8.33 15.16
CA ILE A 488 -19.86 -9.75 14.87
C ILE A 488 -19.72 -10.48 16.21
N ASP A 489 -20.55 -11.48 16.46
CA ASP A 489 -20.62 -12.18 17.74
C ASP A 489 -19.27 -12.78 18.16
N TRP A 490 -18.50 -13.30 17.18
CA TRP A 490 -17.17 -13.84 17.42
C TRP A 490 -16.29 -13.86 16.16
N ILE A 491 -14.98 -13.77 16.36
CA ILE A 491 -13.96 -13.86 15.30
C ILE A 491 -12.82 -14.73 15.78
N GLY A 492 -12.31 -15.58 14.89
CA GLY A 492 -11.18 -16.46 15.13
C GLY A 492 -11.44 -17.52 16.22
N GLY A 493 -10.70 -18.59 16.22
CA GLY A 493 -10.94 -19.70 17.11
C GLY A 493 -12.25 -20.45 16.81
N THR A 494 -12.98 -20.84 17.85
CA THR A 494 -14.32 -21.42 17.74
C THR A 494 -15.37 -20.53 18.38
N LYS A 495 -16.67 -20.76 18.09
CA LYS A 495 -17.75 -20.01 18.70
C LYS A 495 -17.76 -20.10 20.24
N GLU A 496 -17.38 -21.26 20.77
CA GLU A 496 -17.28 -21.52 22.20
C GLU A 496 -16.03 -20.88 22.81
N ASN A 497 -14.94 -20.83 22.05
CA ASN A 497 -13.66 -20.27 22.47
C ASN A 497 -13.11 -19.31 21.40
N PRO A 498 -13.75 -18.18 21.19
CA PRO A 498 -13.37 -17.22 20.16
C PRO A 498 -12.13 -16.43 20.56
N LEU A 499 -11.42 -15.95 19.55
CA LEU A 499 -10.30 -15.02 19.74
C LEU A 499 -10.81 -13.67 20.23
N PHE A 500 -11.92 -13.18 19.65
CA PHE A 500 -12.62 -11.96 20.05
C PHE A 500 -14.14 -12.18 20.07
N ARG A 501 -14.83 -11.55 21.05
CA ARG A 501 -16.29 -11.47 21.10
C ARG A 501 -16.75 -10.05 20.83
N ASP A 502 -17.96 -9.89 20.31
CA ASP A 502 -18.59 -8.59 19.98
C ASP A 502 -17.66 -7.70 19.15
N SER A 503 -16.96 -8.33 18.20
CA SER A 503 -15.92 -7.70 17.41
C SER A 503 -16.51 -6.76 16.38
N GLY A 504 -15.76 -5.71 16.02
CA GLY A 504 -16.08 -4.86 14.89
C GLY A 504 -15.78 -5.52 13.54
N ASP A 505 -16.14 -4.80 12.48
CA ASP A 505 -15.92 -5.24 11.09
C ASP A 505 -15.26 -4.11 10.28
N PRO A 506 -13.95 -3.88 10.46
CA PRO A 506 -13.22 -2.80 9.81
C PRO A 506 -13.27 -2.87 8.29
N ILE A 507 -13.25 -1.69 7.65
CA ILE A 507 -13.06 -1.56 6.21
C ILE A 507 -11.57 -1.29 5.97
N ALA A 508 -10.78 -2.35 5.85
CA ALA A 508 -9.33 -2.27 5.75
C ALA A 508 -8.81 -2.23 4.30
N SER A 509 -9.71 -2.19 3.32
CA SER A 509 -9.39 -2.13 1.90
C SER A 509 -9.59 -0.74 1.30
N GLY A 510 -8.96 -0.50 0.14
CA GLY A 510 -9.31 0.65 -0.69
C GLY A 510 -10.75 0.56 -1.19
N ILE A 511 -11.44 1.70 -1.22
CA ILE A 511 -12.79 1.83 -1.80
C ILE A 511 -12.67 1.96 -3.31
N ALA A 512 -13.61 1.40 -4.06
CA ALA A 512 -13.80 1.65 -5.48
C ALA A 512 -15.21 2.14 -5.74
N ALA A 513 -15.37 3.10 -6.65
CA ALA A 513 -16.66 3.64 -7.01
C ALA A 513 -16.88 3.66 -8.53
N ALA A 514 -18.13 3.50 -8.96
CA ALA A 514 -18.54 3.63 -10.36
C ALA A 514 -20.05 3.79 -10.43
N ASN A 515 -20.52 4.69 -11.29
CA ASN A 515 -21.93 4.83 -11.70
C ASN A 515 -22.95 4.70 -10.56
N GLY A 516 -22.76 5.45 -9.47
CA GLY A 516 -23.67 5.46 -8.31
C GLY A 516 -23.51 4.29 -7.35
N LEU A 517 -22.48 3.47 -7.51
CA LEU A 517 -22.13 2.35 -6.64
C LEU A 517 -20.79 2.58 -5.94
N VAL A 518 -20.69 2.06 -4.72
CA VAL A 518 -19.47 2.04 -3.91
C VAL A 518 -19.19 0.60 -3.49
N PHE A 519 -17.97 0.13 -3.73
CA PHE A 519 -17.53 -1.21 -3.36
C PHE A 519 -16.35 -1.14 -2.39
N CYS A 520 -16.39 -2.00 -1.37
CA CYS A 520 -15.28 -2.18 -0.42
C CYS A 520 -15.32 -3.58 0.17
N THR A 521 -14.23 -4.02 0.79
CA THR A 521 -14.19 -5.31 1.48
C THR A 521 -14.09 -5.12 2.99
N THR A 522 -14.67 -6.05 3.73
CA THR A 522 -14.66 -6.06 5.19
C THR A 522 -13.65 -7.05 5.72
N PHE A 523 -13.00 -6.66 6.82
CA PHE A 523 -11.93 -7.46 7.40
C PHE A 523 -12.43 -8.67 8.20
N SER A 524 -13.45 -8.48 9.04
CA SER A 524 -13.87 -9.51 10.01
C SER A 524 -14.93 -10.44 9.44
N SER A 525 -15.90 -9.89 8.72
CA SER A 525 -16.94 -10.68 8.05
C SER A 525 -16.52 -11.23 6.69
N ASN A 526 -15.37 -10.79 6.17
CA ASN A 526 -14.81 -11.25 4.89
C ASN A 526 -15.78 -11.07 3.70
N LYS A 527 -16.40 -9.92 3.60
CA LYS A 527 -17.42 -9.63 2.58
C LYS A 527 -16.93 -8.60 1.57
N LEU A 528 -17.41 -8.72 0.33
CA LEU A 528 -17.51 -7.61 -0.61
C LEU A 528 -18.86 -6.93 -0.39
N LEU A 529 -18.84 -5.62 -0.15
CA LEU A 529 -20.05 -4.80 -0.02
C LEU A 529 -20.28 -4.01 -1.30
N CYS A 530 -21.54 -3.91 -1.72
CA CYS A 530 -22.03 -3.00 -2.75
C CYS A 530 -23.02 -2.03 -2.11
N LEU A 531 -22.61 -0.76 -2.00
CA LEU A 531 -23.41 0.31 -1.40
C LEU A 531 -23.93 1.26 -2.48
N ASN A 532 -25.09 1.86 -2.23
CA ASN A 532 -25.58 3.00 -3.00
C ASN A 532 -24.73 4.23 -2.65
N ALA A 533 -24.13 4.88 -3.65
CA ALA A 533 -23.26 6.03 -3.46
C ALA A 533 -23.98 7.27 -2.92
N GLU A 534 -25.28 7.39 -3.17
CA GLU A 534 -26.09 8.53 -2.74
C GLU A 534 -26.59 8.38 -1.29
N THR A 535 -26.96 7.14 -0.89
CA THR A 535 -27.66 6.91 0.39
C THR A 535 -26.85 6.13 1.41
N GLY A 536 -25.79 5.42 1.00
CA GLY A 536 -25.03 4.49 1.84
C GLY A 536 -25.77 3.17 2.14
N GLU A 537 -26.90 2.92 1.49
CA GLU A 537 -27.68 1.69 1.64
C GLU A 537 -26.87 0.49 1.10
N LEU A 538 -26.87 -0.60 1.86
CA LEU A 538 -26.31 -1.87 1.40
C LEU A 538 -27.27 -2.51 0.38
N LEU A 539 -26.87 -2.53 -0.88
CA LEU A 539 -27.64 -3.11 -1.98
C LEU A 539 -27.40 -4.60 -2.12
N LYS A 540 -26.14 -5.03 -1.94
CA LYS A 540 -25.74 -6.43 -2.03
C LYS A 540 -24.45 -6.66 -1.26
N ASP A 541 -24.25 -7.91 -0.78
CA ASP A 541 -22.96 -8.36 -0.27
C ASP A 541 -22.64 -9.78 -0.75
N PHE A 542 -21.34 -10.15 -0.67
CA PHE A 542 -20.85 -11.47 -1.05
C PHE A 542 -19.81 -11.96 -0.07
N ASP A 543 -19.85 -13.25 0.24
CA ASP A 543 -18.82 -13.91 1.04
C ASP A 543 -17.56 -14.15 0.18
N LEU A 544 -16.43 -13.70 0.65
CA LEU A 544 -15.15 -13.81 -0.08
C LEU A 544 -14.20 -14.87 0.51
N GLY A 545 -14.30 -15.15 1.80
CA GLY A 545 -13.21 -15.70 2.60
C GLY A 545 -12.25 -14.59 3.03
N PRO A 546 -11.16 -14.90 3.75
CA PRO A 546 -10.21 -13.91 4.23
C PRO A 546 -9.79 -12.93 3.12
N VAL A 547 -9.89 -11.62 3.38
CA VAL A 547 -9.65 -10.58 2.36
C VAL A 547 -9.02 -9.33 2.96
N LEU A 548 -8.12 -8.70 2.21
CA LEU A 548 -7.54 -7.39 2.50
C LEU A 548 -7.45 -6.51 1.24
N CYS A 549 -7.74 -7.09 0.09
CA CYS A 549 -7.68 -6.44 -1.21
C CYS A 549 -8.83 -5.44 -1.40
N GLY A 550 -8.55 -4.27 -1.97
CA GLY A 550 -9.56 -3.36 -2.51
C GLY A 550 -9.99 -3.78 -3.91
N PRO A 551 -11.30 -3.64 -4.25
CA PRO A 551 -11.79 -4.01 -5.56
C PRO A 551 -11.34 -3.06 -6.67
N SER A 552 -11.39 -3.54 -7.91
CA SER A 552 -11.41 -2.71 -9.12
C SER A 552 -12.68 -2.97 -9.92
N ILE A 553 -13.08 -2.00 -10.75
CA ILE A 553 -14.33 -2.04 -11.51
C ILE A 553 -14.03 -1.68 -12.97
N SER A 554 -14.31 -2.58 -13.87
CA SER A 554 -14.12 -2.36 -15.32
C SER A 554 -15.08 -3.21 -16.14
N ARG A 555 -15.64 -2.64 -17.20
CA ARG A 555 -16.44 -3.36 -18.21
C ARG A 555 -17.59 -4.18 -17.61
N GLY A 556 -18.33 -3.61 -16.65
CA GLY A 556 -19.47 -4.27 -15.99
C GLY A 556 -19.09 -5.37 -15.02
N GLN A 557 -17.83 -5.46 -14.60
CA GLN A 557 -17.32 -6.45 -13.68
C GLN A 557 -16.55 -5.83 -12.50
N ILE A 558 -16.57 -6.54 -11.38
CA ILE A 558 -15.86 -6.20 -10.15
C ILE A 558 -14.86 -7.31 -9.87
N TYR A 559 -13.60 -6.95 -9.69
CA TYR A 559 -12.48 -7.87 -9.49
C TYR A 559 -11.93 -7.71 -8.07
N VAL A 560 -11.81 -8.82 -7.33
CA VAL A 560 -11.35 -8.82 -5.92
C VAL A 560 -10.39 -9.96 -5.69
N GLY A 561 -9.20 -9.65 -5.20
CA GLY A 561 -8.26 -10.65 -4.69
C GLY A 561 -8.65 -11.07 -3.27
N THR A 562 -8.35 -12.31 -2.88
CA THR A 562 -8.61 -12.83 -1.55
C THR A 562 -7.34 -13.32 -0.86
N GLY A 563 -7.46 -13.70 0.40
CA GLY A 563 -6.38 -14.04 1.30
C GLY A 563 -6.02 -12.89 2.23
N ASN A 564 -5.47 -13.22 3.38
CA ASN A 564 -5.03 -12.23 4.36
C ASN A 564 -3.85 -12.78 5.15
N THR A 565 -2.75 -12.01 5.20
CA THR A 565 -1.56 -12.36 5.96
C THR A 565 -1.25 -11.37 7.08
N GLN A 566 -1.91 -10.24 7.12
CA GLN A 566 -1.53 -9.14 8.03
C GLN A 566 -2.17 -9.24 9.41
N PHE A 567 -3.27 -9.98 9.53
CA PHE A 567 -4.07 -10.01 10.73
C PHE A 567 -4.45 -11.44 11.12
N THR A 568 -3.46 -12.33 11.06
CA THR A 568 -3.62 -13.75 11.41
C THR A 568 -3.46 -14.00 12.90
N ASP A 569 -3.82 -15.19 13.35
CA ASP A 569 -3.89 -15.58 14.77
C ASP A 569 -2.53 -15.56 15.49
N THR A 570 -1.42 -15.61 14.75
CA THR A 570 -0.08 -15.52 15.33
C THR A 570 0.79 -14.51 14.57
N PRO A 571 1.58 -13.68 15.27
CA PRO A 571 2.48 -12.71 14.63
C PRO A 571 3.48 -13.36 13.66
N SER A 572 3.99 -14.54 13.99
CA SER A 572 4.95 -15.26 13.14
C SER A 572 4.31 -15.79 11.86
N GLU A 573 3.04 -16.22 11.89
CA GLU A 573 2.32 -16.67 10.70
C GLU A 573 1.89 -15.52 9.80
N ALA A 574 1.64 -14.33 10.36
CA ALA A 574 1.31 -13.13 9.60
C ALA A 574 2.46 -12.67 8.69
N PHE A 575 3.70 -12.88 9.13
CA PHE A 575 4.88 -12.35 8.44
C PHE A 575 5.62 -13.38 7.57
N PHE A 576 5.38 -14.68 7.79
CA PHE A 576 6.02 -15.77 7.04
C PHE A 576 5.04 -16.84 6.56
N PRO A 577 3.94 -16.48 5.92
CA PRO A 577 2.89 -17.42 5.60
C PRO A 577 3.23 -18.23 4.34
N LYS A 578 3.92 -19.31 4.51
CA LYS A 578 4.03 -20.34 3.45
C LYS A 578 2.72 -21.10 3.20
N LYS A 579 1.72 -20.88 4.07
CA LYS A 579 0.48 -21.67 4.11
C LYS A 579 -0.73 -20.93 3.52
N TYR A 580 -0.68 -19.59 3.44
CA TYR A 580 -1.86 -18.83 3.04
C TYR A 580 -1.94 -18.73 1.53
N THR A 581 -3.12 -19.03 1.04
CA THR A 581 -3.49 -18.98 -0.37
C THR A 581 -4.59 -17.95 -0.58
N GLY A 582 -4.74 -17.49 -1.82
CA GLY A 582 -5.78 -16.58 -2.25
C GLY A 582 -6.47 -17.06 -3.51
N GLU A 583 -7.43 -16.28 -3.92
CA GLU A 583 -8.20 -16.45 -5.16
C GLU A 583 -8.49 -15.07 -5.73
N LEU A 584 -8.55 -14.95 -7.04
CA LEU A 584 -9.18 -13.82 -7.70
C LEU A 584 -10.65 -14.18 -7.93
N LYS A 585 -11.57 -13.34 -7.48
CA LYS A 585 -13.02 -13.50 -7.69
C LYS A 585 -13.54 -12.35 -8.54
N VAL A 586 -14.36 -12.68 -9.54
CA VAL A 586 -14.92 -11.71 -10.47
C VAL A 586 -16.43 -11.79 -10.44
N PHE A 587 -17.05 -10.65 -10.18
CA PHE A 587 -18.50 -10.48 -10.09
C PHE A 587 -19.00 -9.64 -11.25
N GLY A 588 -20.23 -9.88 -11.67
CA GLY A 588 -20.88 -9.14 -12.76
C GLY A 588 -22.37 -9.41 -12.75
N LEU A 589 -23.09 -8.77 -13.65
CA LEU A 589 -24.53 -8.97 -13.75
C LEU A 589 -24.86 -10.39 -14.24
N LYS A 590 -25.89 -10.98 -13.67
CA LYS A 590 -26.48 -12.22 -14.20
C LYS A 590 -26.90 -12.01 -15.64
N THR A 591 -26.45 -12.86 -16.53
CA THR A 591 -26.96 -12.95 -17.91
C THR A 591 -28.43 -13.32 -17.89
N GLU A 592 -29.23 -12.64 -18.71
CA GLU A 592 -30.68 -12.91 -18.86
C GLU A 592 -30.93 -14.24 -19.53
#